data_05d2cd2d7760d20e967d86a0feecb179
#
_entry.id   05d2cd2d7760d20e967d86a0feecb179
#
_cell.length_a   1.000
_cell.length_b   1.000
_cell.length_c   1.000
_cell.angle_alpha   90.00
_cell.angle_beta   90.00
_cell.angle_gamma   90.00
#
_symmetry.space_group_name_H-M   'P 1'
#
loop_
_entity.id
_entity.type
_entity.pdbx_description
1 polymer ?
#
loop_
_entity_poly.entity_id
_entity_poly.type
_entity_poly.pdbx_seq_one_letter_code
_entity_poly.pdbx_strand_id
1 'polypeptide(L)'
;TLSYTGFGGKGKQVRDILHPKDLYSLIGKQLETTSEWNGSVYNVGGGHKGSVSLLEYTKTCQEVTGNQITITSNPETAAVDIPYYISDSSRVSKKFNWTPKMSPKDIVSEIADWIGKNKEQLKDIF
;
A
#
# COMPACT_ATOMS: atom_id res chain seq x y z
N THR A 1 5.25 0.49 -21.14
CA THR A 1 5.57 1.86 -20.67
C THR A 1 4.67 2.17 -19.49
N LEU A 2 5.24 2.67 -18.39
CA LEU A 2 4.47 3.15 -17.23
C LEU A 2 4.13 4.64 -17.43
N SER A 3 2.95 5.05 -16.91
CA SER A 3 2.54 6.45 -16.92
C SER A 3 1.86 6.83 -15.61
N TYR A 4 2.05 8.07 -15.18
CA TYR A 4 1.17 8.68 -14.19
C TYR A 4 -0.11 9.11 -14.90
N THR A 5 -1.23 8.48 -14.57
CA THR A 5 -2.54 8.76 -15.18
C THR A 5 -3.42 9.54 -14.22
N GLY A 6 -4.13 10.54 -14.73
CA GLY A 6 -5.06 11.37 -13.96
C GLY A 6 -4.41 12.55 -13.24
N PHE A 7 -5.24 13.51 -12.85
CA PHE A 7 -4.89 14.71 -12.08
C PHE A 7 -3.66 15.46 -12.62
N GLY A 8 -3.62 15.64 -13.94
CA GLY A 8 -2.52 16.31 -14.64
C GLY A 8 -1.30 15.44 -14.88
N GLY A 9 -1.37 14.14 -14.68
CA GLY A 9 -0.30 13.19 -15.00
C GLY A 9 0.99 13.38 -14.22
N LYS A 10 0.91 13.92 -12.98
CA LYS A 10 2.07 14.27 -12.15
C LYS A 10 2.36 13.28 -11.03
N GLY A 11 1.59 12.18 -10.93
CA GLY A 11 1.74 11.17 -9.89
C GLY A 11 1.42 11.67 -8.47
N LYS A 12 0.57 12.68 -8.34
CA LYS A 12 0.22 13.29 -7.05
C LYS A 12 -0.95 12.61 -6.33
N GLN A 13 -1.57 11.60 -6.93
CA GLN A 13 -2.61 10.83 -6.25
C GLN A 13 -2.01 10.13 -5.04
N VAL A 14 -2.70 10.26 -3.90
CA VAL A 14 -2.29 9.66 -2.63
C VAL A 14 -3.18 8.47 -2.28
N ARG A 15 -2.57 7.39 -1.87
CA ARG A 15 -3.22 6.20 -1.31
C ARG A 15 -2.45 5.76 -0.07
N ASP A 16 -3.15 5.18 0.88
CA ASP A 16 -2.50 4.46 1.97
C ASP A 16 -2.37 2.98 1.59
N ILE A 17 -1.21 2.43 1.89
CA ILE A 17 -0.89 1.04 1.62
C ILE A 17 -0.76 0.26 2.92
N LEU A 18 -1.24 -0.98 2.91
CA LEU A 18 -1.22 -1.88 4.06
C LEU A 18 -0.52 -3.18 3.68
N HIS A 19 0.46 -3.58 4.47
CA HIS A 19 1.14 -4.86 4.26
C HIS A 19 0.27 -6.03 4.74
N PRO A 20 0.24 -7.18 4.00
CA PRO A 20 -0.50 -8.37 4.45
C PRO A 20 -0.11 -8.89 5.84
N LYS A 21 1.16 -8.75 6.25
CA LYS A 21 1.61 -9.10 7.63
C LYS A 21 0.92 -8.26 8.71
N ASP A 22 0.68 -6.97 8.42
CA ASP A 22 -0.05 -6.12 9.36
C ASP A 22 -1.51 -6.55 9.46
N LEU A 23 -2.15 -6.87 8.32
CA LEU A 23 -3.50 -7.43 8.32
C LEU A 23 -3.55 -8.78 9.05
N TYR A 24 -2.58 -9.67 8.82
CA TYR A 24 -2.47 -10.94 9.52
C TYR A 24 -2.36 -10.75 11.04
N SER A 25 -1.56 -9.79 11.48
CA SER A 25 -1.43 -9.47 12.91
C SER A 25 -2.74 -8.99 13.53
N LEU A 26 -3.55 -8.23 12.78
CA LEU A 26 -4.88 -7.82 13.22
C LEU A 26 -5.84 -9.02 13.35
N ILE A 27 -5.84 -9.90 12.35
CA ILE A 27 -6.66 -11.13 12.38
C ILE A 27 -6.28 -11.97 13.61
N GLY A 28 -4.99 -12.14 13.92
CA GLY A 28 -4.53 -12.82 15.13
C GLY A 28 -5.17 -12.22 16.39
N LYS A 29 -5.12 -10.90 16.54
CA LYS A 29 -5.75 -10.21 17.69
C LYS A 29 -7.27 -10.38 17.73
N GLN A 30 -7.93 -10.41 16.58
CA GLN A 30 -9.37 -10.68 16.52
C GLN A 30 -9.71 -12.11 16.97
N LEU A 31 -8.89 -13.10 16.60
CA LEU A 31 -9.06 -14.50 17.00
C LEU A 31 -8.87 -14.69 18.52
N GLU A 32 -8.03 -13.89 19.17
CA GLU A 32 -7.86 -13.89 20.63
C GLU A 32 -9.12 -13.40 21.38
N THR A 33 -10.03 -12.69 20.70
CA THR A 33 -11.22 -12.06 21.31
C THR A 33 -12.52 -12.51 20.65
N THR A 34 -12.62 -13.77 20.22
CA THR A 34 -13.79 -14.32 19.52
C THR A 34 -15.10 -14.20 20.30
N SER A 35 -15.04 -14.26 21.63
CA SER A 35 -16.20 -14.07 22.50
C SER A 35 -16.82 -12.66 22.44
N GLU A 36 -16.09 -11.69 21.89
CA GLU A 36 -16.54 -10.31 21.72
C GLU A 36 -17.07 -10.02 20.30
N TRP A 37 -17.13 -11.02 19.43
CA TRP A 37 -17.59 -10.85 18.07
C TRP A 37 -19.09 -10.58 18.03
N ASN A 38 -19.45 -9.49 17.38
CA ASN A 38 -20.83 -9.00 17.31
C ASN A 38 -21.22 -8.54 15.90
N GLY A 39 -20.46 -8.91 14.87
CA GLY A 39 -20.70 -8.50 13.49
C GLY A 39 -20.32 -7.05 13.18
N SER A 40 -19.58 -6.36 14.06
CA SER A 40 -19.10 -4.99 13.79
C SER A 40 -18.15 -4.95 12.59
N VAL A 41 -18.32 -3.94 11.75
CA VAL A 41 -17.46 -3.68 10.57
C VAL A 41 -16.44 -2.61 10.91
N TYR A 42 -15.20 -2.81 10.45
CA TYR A 42 -14.09 -1.89 10.66
C TYR A 42 -13.38 -1.58 9.34
N ASN A 43 -13.02 -0.30 9.14
CA ASN A 43 -12.09 0.07 8.09
C ASN A 43 -10.67 -0.30 8.53
N VAL A 44 -9.89 -0.85 7.60
CA VAL A 44 -8.51 -1.25 7.83
C VAL A 44 -7.65 -0.78 6.65
N GLY A 45 -6.61 -0.04 6.93
CA GLY A 45 -5.65 0.46 5.94
C GLY A 45 -4.36 0.94 6.58
N GLY A 46 -3.44 1.44 5.78
CA GLY A 46 -2.14 1.95 6.26
C GLY A 46 -2.24 3.28 7.01
N GLY A 47 -3.35 4.01 6.82
CA GLY A 47 -3.58 5.32 7.43
C GLY A 47 -2.53 6.36 7.00
N HIS A 48 -2.42 7.46 7.76
CA HIS A 48 -1.48 8.54 7.43
C HIS A 48 -0.03 8.10 7.34
N LYS A 49 0.42 7.17 8.18
CA LYS A 49 1.81 6.68 8.17
C LYS A 49 2.11 5.79 6.97
N GLY A 50 1.11 5.10 6.46
CA GLY A 50 1.19 4.26 5.26
C GLY A 50 0.82 5.00 3.98
N SER A 51 0.51 6.31 4.05
CA SER A 51 0.10 7.07 2.86
C SER A 51 1.28 7.56 2.06
N VAL A 52 1.15 7.50 0.75
CA VAL A 52 2.19 7.87 -0.20
C VAL A 52 1.56 8.26 -1.53
N SER A 53 2.12 9.26 -2.22
CA SER A 53 1.76 9.56 -3.59
C SER A 53 2.42 8.59 -4.58
N LEU A 54 1.87 8.45 -5.77
CA LEU A 54 2.49 7.63 -6.82
C LEU A 54 3.92 8.09 -7.14
N LEU A 55 4.17 9.40 -7.14
CA LEU A 55 5.50 9.96 -7.37
C LEU A 55 6.48 9.57 -6.27
N GLU A 56 6.09 9.70 -5.00
CA GLU A 56 6.93 9.30 -3.86
C GLU A 56 7.16 7.80 -3.85
N TYR A 57 6.12 7.01 -4.13
CA TYR A 57 6.24 5.56 -4.20
C TYR A 57 7.19 5.11 -5.31
N THR A 58 7.11 5.75 -6.50
CA THR A 58 8.05 5.51 -7.60
C THR A 58 9.49 5.81 -7.18
N LYS A 59 9.74 6.94 -6.53
CA LYS A 59 11.08 7.28 -6.02
C LYS A 59 11.59 6.23 -5.03
N THR A 60 10.74 5.79 -4.11
CA THR A 60 11.07 4.72 -3.17
C THR A 60 11.43 3.42 -3.88
N CYS A 61 10.67 3.04 -4.93
CA CYS A 61 11.01 1.88 -5.76
C CYS A 61 12.38 2.03 -6.44
N GLN A 62 12.66 3.19 -7.01
CA GLN A 62 13.94 3.49 -7.65
C GLN A 62 15.11 3.43 -6.65
N GLU A 63 14.92 4.00 -5.46
CA GLU A 63 15.94 3.98 -4.40
C GLU A 63 16.25 2.56 -3.91
N VAL A 64 15.21 1.75 -3.72
CA VAL A 64 15.36 0.38 -3.18
C VAL A 64 15.94 -0.57 -4.22
N THR A 65 15.50 -0.47 -5.47
CA THR A 65 15.90 -1.43 -6.53
C THR A 65 17.12 -1.01 -7.33
N GLY A 66 17.46 0.27 -7.30
CA GLY A 66 18.46 0.87 -8.20
C GLY A 66 17.99 1.03 -9.65
N ASN A 67 16.78 0.59 -9.98
CA ASN A 67 16.24 0.67 -11.33
C ASN A 67 15.72 2.08 -11.64
N GLN A 68 16.08 2.58 -12.82
CA GLN A 68 15.56 3.85 -13.34
C GLN A 68 14.68 3.56 -14.54
N ILE A 69 13.41 3.93 -14.44
CA ILE A 69 12.44 3.78 -15.54
C ILE A 69 11.87 5.14 -15.91
N THR A 70 11.68 5.34 -17.20
CA THR A 70 10.98 6.52 -17.70
C THR A 70 9.47 6.34 -17.49
N ILE A 71 8.86 7.30 -16.80
CA ILE A 71 7.42 7.35 -16.59
C ILE A 71 6.84 8.51 -17.38
N THR A 72 5.89 8.21 -18.23
CA THR A 72 5.18 9.21 -19.04
C THR A 72 4.03 9.86 -18.25
N SER A 73 3.45 10.90 -18.80
CA SER A 73 2.32 11.64 -18.20
C SER A 73 1.08 11.43 -19.06
N ASN A 74 -0.02 11.02 -18.41
CA ASN A 74 -1.37 11.05 -18.98
C ASN A 74 -2.27 11.90 -18.09
N PRO A 75 -2.62 13.14 -18.48
CA PRO A 75 -3.38 14.06 -17.64
C PRO A 75 -4.86 13.70 -17.49
N GLU A 76 -5.40 12.84 -18.33
CA GLU A 76 -6.82 12.47 -18.31
C GLU A 76 -7.19 11.74 -17.01
N THR A 77 -8.27 12.21 -16.38
CA THR A 77 -8.76 11.65 -15.11
C THR A 77 -10.08 10.94 -15.34
N ALA A 78 -10.17 9.68 -14.91
CA ALA A 78 -11.44 8.96 -14.94
C ALA A 78 -12.44 9.60 -13.96
N ALA A 79 -13.72 9.66 -14.35
CA ALA A 79 -14.76 10.32 -13.55
C ALA A 79 -14.95 9.73 -12.14
N VAL A 80 -14.53 8.48 -11.95
CA VAL A 80 -14.63 7.76 -10.66
C VAL A 80 -13.35 7.81 -9.84
N ASP A 81 -12.27 8.40 -10.36
CA ASP A 81 -11.01 8.47 -9.63
C ASP A 81 -11.00 9.64 -8.64
N ILE A 82 -10.30 9.45 -7.53
CA ILE A 82 -10.18 10.44 -6.46
C ILE A 82 -8.71 10.79 -6.21
N PRO A 83 -8.38 12.08 -6.00
CA PRO A 83 -6.97 12.51 -5.87
C PRO A 83 -6.33 12.03 -4.57
N TYR A 84 -7.12 11.82 -3.54
CA TYR A 84 -6.63 11.56 -2.20
C TYR A 84 -7.56 10.60 -1.46
N TYR A 85 -6.99 9.47 -1.00
CA TYR A 85 -7.70 8.53 -0.15
C TYR A 85 -6.75 7.99 0.92
N ILE A 86 -7.14 8.15 2.18
CA ILE A 86 -6.47 7.58 3.35
C ILE A 86 -7.54 6.98 4.25
N SER A 87 -7.37 5.72 4.61
CA SER A 87 -8.27 5.00 5.49
C SER A 87 -8.22 5.54 6.91
N ASP A 88 -9.37 5.76 7.53
CA ASP A 88 -9.46 5.95 8.97
C ASP A 88 -9.60 4.59 9.67
N SER A 89 -8.50 4.11 10.23
CA SER A 89 -8.42 2.85 10.99
C SER A 89 -8.49 3.09 12.51
N SER A 90 -8.86 4.28 12.98
CA SER A 90 -8.85 4.63 14.40
C SER A 90 -9.73 3.73 15.24
N ARG A 91 -10.90 3.33 14.72
CA ARG A 91 -11.86 2.47 15.41
C ARG A 91 -11.31 1.06 15.65
N VAL A 92 -10.70 0.44 14.63
CA VAL A 92 -10.08 -0.89 14.76
C VAL A 92 -8.83 -0.84 15.61
N SER A 93 -8.03 0.21 15.47
CA SER A 93 -6.82 0.44 16.28
C SER A 93 -7.16 0.51 17.76
N LYS A 94 -8.18 1.27 18.13
CA LYS A 94 -8.64 1.40 19.53
C LYS A 94 -9.22 0.08 20.06
N LYS A 95 -10.03 -0.64 19.25
CA LYS A 95 -10.70 -1.87 19.70
C LYS A 95 -9.72 -3.00 19.97
N PHE A 96 -8.72 -3.19 19.09
CA PHE A 96 -7.79 -4.33 19.15
C PHE A 96 -6.38 -3.94 19.59
N ASN A 97 -6.16 -2.70 20.03
CA ASN A 97 -4.82 -2.18 20.34
C ASN A 97 -3.81 -2.52 19.21
N TRP A 98 -4.20 -2.19 17.98
CA TRP A 98 -3.45 -2.55 16.77
C TRP A 98 -3.19 -1.32 15.91
N THR A 99 -2.01 -1.28 15.33
CA THR A 99 -1.65 -0.30 14.27
C THR A 99 -0.74 -0.96 13.26
N PRO A 100 -0.82 -0.59 11.96
CA PRO A 100 0.13 -1.07 10.97
C PRO A 100 1.55 -0.64 11.34
N LYS A 101 2.52 -1.52 11.08
CA LYS A 101 3.93 -1.33 11.43
C LYS A 101 4.82 -1.10 10.22
N MET A 102 4.45 -1.69 9.08
CA MET A 102 5.25 -1.63 7.85
C MET A 102 5.07 -0.28 7.16
N SER A 103 6.18 0.41 6.94
CA SER A 103 6.18 1.64 6.12
C SER A 103 6.11 1.31 4.63
N PRO A 104 5.75 2.28 3.76
CA PRO A 104 5.84 2.10 2.31
C PRO A 104 7.21 1.61 1.83
N LYS A 105 8.29 2.08 2.44
CA LYS A 105 9.65 1.66 2.11
C LYS A 105 9.93 0.20 2.52
N ASP A 106 9.47 -0.22 3.69
CA ASP A 106 9.61 -1.61 4.15
C ASP A 106 8.88 -2.56 3.19
N ILE A 107 7.66 -2.17 2.74
CA ILE A 107 6.86 -2.95 1.79
C ILE A 107 7.60 -3.10 0.46
N VAL A 108 8.12 -2.01 -0.10
CA VAL A 108 8.89 -2.04 -1.36
C VAL A 108 10.14 -2.91 -1.21
N SER A 109 10.86 -2.76 -0.09
CA SER A 109 12.09 -3.54 0.17
C SER A 109 11.79 -5.03 0.23
N GLU A 110 10.75 -5.44 0.96
CA GLU A 110 10.37 -6.85 1.06
C GLU A 110 9.95 -7.43 -0.30
N ILE A 111 9.18 -6.68 -1.09
CA ILE A 111 8.78 -7.11 -2.44
C ILE A 111 10.01 -7.24 -3.36
N ALA A 112 10.91 -6.26 -3.34
CA ALA A 112 12.13 -6.28 -4.16
C ALA A 112 13.03 -7.49 -3.80
N ASP A 113 13.21 -7.75 -2.52
CA ASP A 113 13.96 -8.91 -2.03
C ASP A 113 13.31 -10.23 -2.46
N TRP A 114 11.98 -10.33 -2.35
CA TRP A 114 11.25 -11.51 -2.75
C TRP A 114 11.37 -11.76 -4.26
N ILE A 115 11.17 -10.72 -5.09
CA ILE A 115 11.37 -10.81 -6.55
C ILE A 115 12.80 -11.25 -6.86
N GLY A 116 13.79 -10.66 -6.17
CA GLY A 116 15.21 -11.02 -6.34
C GLY A 116 15.50 -12.48 -6.10
N LYS A 117 14.90 -13.08 -5.07
CA LYS A 117 15.06 -14.49 -4.69
C LYS A 117 14.30 -15.46 -5.60
N ASN A 118 13.24 -14.98 -6.25
CA ASN A 118 12.35 -15.85 -7.06
C ASN A 118 12.43 -15.54 -8.57
N LYS A 119 13.48 -14.86 -9.03
CA LYS A 119 13.62 -14.43 -10.45
C LYS A 119 13.41 -15.56 -11.46
N GLU A 120 13.97 -16.73 -11.19
CA GLU A 120 13.86 -17.87 -12.11
C GLU A 120 12.41 -18.37 -12.25
N GLN A 121 11.65 -18.36 -11.17
CA GLN A 121 10.25 -18.77 -11.16
C GLN A 121 9.32 -17.73 -11.81
N LEU A 122 9.78 -16.48 -11.88
CA LEU A 122 9.00 -15.34 -12.40
C LEU A 122 9.27 -15.05 -13.88
N LYS A 123 10.27 -15.69 -14.49
CA LYS A 123 10.67 -15.45 -15.89
C LYS A 123 9.55 -15.59 -16.92
N ASP A 124 8.60 -16.48 -16.64
CA ASP A 124 7.49 -16.74 -17.55
C ASP A 124 6.27 -15.83 -17.28
N ILE A 125 6.36 -14.96 -16.27
CA ILE A 125 5.27 -14.07 -15.84
C ILE A 125 5.57 -12.61 -16.24
N PHE A 126 6.85 -12.23 -16.26
CA PHE A 126 7.31 -10.86 -16.54
C PHE A 126 8.28 -10.75 -17.70
#